data_3d3d2de06e1475a1bfb658976e62ff43
#
_entry.id   3d3d2de06e1475a1bfb658976e62ff43
#
_cell.length_a   1.000
_cell.length_b   1.000
_cell.length_c   1.000
_cell.angle_alpha   90.00
_cell.angle_beta   90.00
_cell.angle_gamma   90.00
#
_symmetry.space_group_name_H-M   'P 1'
#
loop_
_entity.id
_entity.type
_entity.pdbx_description
1 polymer ?
#
loop_
_entity_poly.entity_id
_entity_poly.type
_entity_poly.pdbx_seq_one_letter_code
_entity_poly.pdbx_strand_id
1 'polypeptide(L)'
;MFSKAENHQNEKPLKERYDLIARILNAKMENKGLEEYQCILDNEFLEFASDVDSLKEKEIALLELQEIKKELQLVASYPSLFQKSMVAVGGGFSAGKSTFLNHLLGLNLKLSANSTPTTAIPTYCLKGEREVLMGCSQNGGVVELPYLTFDHKFLDSLGFNLKEIMPSMLLSAPSVPFEFLCFIDTPGYDAPNQGYTGGDRQASKEYLNHAKHILWLISCERGGIESDDLEFLQELYEEGKQVFIVLSRADRRTKSQLEEVAIKIRETLEDNGIEFLGIGAYSSKRYQEIKEFSEKSPVFDSLEKFLTELNKKGEKQNEILSVLYEVHLAYEKAIKEDLSKFKRYQDVLHSIKLDLMQKGFDDFSDASFNKIESLKKEFYEQERSKRENLEKLNQVINLFKKSIDKVFDRVSAFTWEKYKEENDDEENDDEENNDEENNDEENNDEENYQEFE
;
A
#
# COMPACT_ATOMS: atom_id res chain seq x y z
N MET A 1 23.16 35.06 45.02
CA MET A 1 24.04 34.01 44.44
C MET A 1 23.34 32.67 44.21
N PHE A 2 22.01 32.61 44.15
CA PHE A 2 21.25 31.34 44.02
C PHE A 2 20.61 31.09 42.61
N SER A 3 20.81 31.97 41.64
CA SER A 3 20.16 31.84 40.34
C SER A 3 20.98 31.14 39.24
N LYS A 4 22.28 30.86 39.46
CA LYS A 4 23.13 30.23 38.44
C LYS A 4 23.15 28.69 38.49
N ALA A 5 22.84 28.08 39.62
CA ALA A 5 22.87 26.62 39.78
C ALA A 5 21.62 25.92 39.22
N GLU A 6 20.44 26.57 39.31
CA GLU A 6 19.18 26.03 38.80
C GLU A 6 19.11 26.08 37.27
N ASN A 7 19.75 27.08 36.61
CA ASN A 7 19.83 27.16 35.18
C ASN A 7 20.70 26.06 34.56
N HIS A 8 21.79 25.66 35.20
CA HIS A 8 22.67 24.60 34.69
C HIS A 8 22.08 23.18 34.70
N GLN A 9 21.12 22.90 35.60
CA GLN A 9 20.44 21.58 35.63
C GLN A 9 19.36 21.47 34.53
N ASN A 10 18.76 22.57 34.09
CA ASN A 10 17.81 22.58 33.01
C ASN A 10 18.45 22.71 31.58
N GLU A 11 19.67 23.24 31.51
CA GLU A 11 20.38 23.41 30.23
C GLU A 11 20.92 22.08 29.65
N LYS A 12 21.30 21.12 30.50
CA LYS A 12 21.87 19.84 30.07
C LYS A 12 20.86 18.97 29.31
N PRO A 13 19.64 18.75 29.78
CA PRO A 13 18.61 18.00 29.04
C PRO A 13 18.20 18.69 27.74
N LEU A 14 18.18 20.03 27.71
CA LEU A 14 17.82 20.80 26.54
C LEU A 14 18.86 20.66 25.42
N LYS A 15 20.16 20.71 25.78
CA LYS A 15 21.25 20.51 24.84
C LYS A 15 21.23 19.13 24.22
N GLU A 16 21.04 18.08 25.03
CA GLU A 16 20.94 16.70 24.56
C GLU A 16 19.79 16.51 23.55
N ARG A 17 18.67 17.22 23.73
CA ARG A 17 17.52 17.21 22.82
C ARG A 17 17.83 17.90 21.48
N TYR A 18 18.47 19.05 21.51
CA TYR A 18 18.89 19.74 20.29
C TYR A 18 19.98 18.95 19.52
N ASP A 19 20.91 18.31 20.25
CA ASP A 19 21.91 17.43 19.64
C ASP A 19 21.26 16.23 18.95
N LEU A 20 20.18 15.67 19.52
CA LEU A 20 19.41 14.60 18.89
C LEU A 20 18.71 15.07 17.61
N ILE A 21 18.05 16.23 17.65
CA ILE A 21 17.40 16.83 16.47
C ILE A 21 18.44 17.05 15.36
N ALA A 22 19.60 17.59 15.72
CA ALA A 22 20.69 17.80 14.77
C ALA A 22 21.19 16.49 14.16
N ARG A 23 21.28 15.41 14.97
CA ARG A 23 21.64 14.07 14.49
C ARG A 23 20.58 13.53 13.52
N ILE A 24 19.29 13.68 13.81
CA ILE A 24 18.20 13.25 12.94
C ILE A 24 18.25 13.99 11.60
N LEU A 25 18.39 15.33 11.63
CA LEU A 25 18.46 16.15 10.42
C LEU A 25 19.68 15.83 9.54
N ASN A 26 20.81 15.50 10.16
CA ASN A 26 22.05 15.17 9.45
C ASN A 26 22.16 13.68 9.07
N ALA A 27 21.28 12.83 9.58
CA ALA A 27 21.27 11.42 9.23
C ALA A 27 20.83 11.26 7.77
N LYS A 28 21.74 10.74 6.93
CA LYS A 28 21.50 10.44 5.53
C LYS A 28 21.74 8.96 5.29
N MET A 29 20.98 8.41 4.39
CA MET A 29 21.23 7.08 3.87
C MET A 29 21.77 7.20 2.46
N GLU A 30 22.88 6.52 2.20
CA GLU A 30 23.42 6.36 0.86
C GLU A 30 23.00 4.96 0.35
N ASN A 31 22.05 4.93 -0.55
CA ASN A 31 21.65 3.71 -1.25
C ASN A 31 21.57 3.99 -2.74
N LYS A 32 22.52 3.43 -3.49
CA LYS A 32 22.63 3.66 -4.93
C LYS A 32 21.40 3.26 -5.72
N GLY A 33 20.73 2.18 -5.30
CA GLY A 33 19.48 1.74 -5.96
C GLY A 33 18.36 2.75 -5.79
N LEU A 34 18.22 3.34 -4.60
CA LEU A 34 17.21 4.35 -4.32
C LEU A 34 17.50 5.68 -5.05
N GLU A 35 18.77 6.08 -5.14
CA GLU A 35 19.20 7.26 -5.90
C GLU A 35 18.92 7.07 -7.40
N GLU A 36 19.23 5.90 -7.94
CA GLU A 36 18.91 5.54 -9.33
C GLU A 36 17.40 5.51 -9.58
N TYR A 37 16.62 4.92 -8.65
CA TYR A 37 15.16 4.91 -8.75
C TYR A 37 14.58 6.33 -8.84
N GLN A 38 15.05 7.23 -7.97
CA GLN A 38 14.64 8.64 -7.99
C GLN A 38 15.02 9.31 -9.32
N CYS A 39 16.23 9.09 -9.80
CA CYS A 39 16.67 9.66 -11.08
C CYS A 39 15.79 9.20 -12.24
N ILE A 40 15.46 7.90 -12.30
CA ILE A 40 14.57 7.33 -13.32
C ILE A 40 13.17 7.95 -13.22
N LEU A 41 12.64 8.12 -12.00
CA LEU A 41 11.32 8.72 -11.80
C LEU A 41 11.27 10.17 -12.27
N ASP A 42 12.28 10.97 -11.93
CA ASP A 42 12.30 12.41 -12.19
C ASP A 42 12.66 12.76 -13.66
N ASN A 43 13.35 11.88 -14.37
CA ASN A 43 13.80 12.14 -15.73
C ASN A 43 13.14 11.20 -16.73
N GLU A 44 13.56 9.94 -16.77
CA GLU A 44 13.20 8.99 -17.83
C GLU A 44 11.69 8.70 -17.86
N PHE A 45 11.09 8.52 -16.67
CA PHE A 45 9.64 8.25 -16.60
C PHE A 45 8.81 9.49 -16.91
N LEU A 46 9.15 10.67 -16.39
CA LEU A 46 8.39 11.90 -16.69
C LEU A 46 8.52 12.30 -18.16
N GLU A 47 9.69 12.12 -18.78
CA GLU A 47 9.86 12.31 -20.23
C GLU A 47 8.96 11.35 -21.00
N PHE A 48 9.02 10.05 -20.71
CA PHE A 48 8.14 9.05 -21.31
C PHE A 48 6.66 9.40 -21.13
N ALA A 49 6.22 9.71 -19.90
CA ALA A 49 4.82 10.01 -19.60
C ALA A 49 4.33 11.30 -20.29
N SER A 50 5.20 12.27 -20.60
CA SER A 50 4.86 13.46 -21.35
C SER A 50 4.60 13.14 -22.82
N ASP A 51 5.30 12.17 -23.39
CA ASP A 51 5.17 11.75 -24.80
C ASP A 51 3.97 10.81 -25.04
N VAL A 52 3.40 10.23 -23.98
CA VAL A 52 2.33 9.23 -24.04
C VAL A 52 1.01 9.81 -23.54
N ASP A 53 0.07 10.09 -24.44
CA ASP A 53 -1.29 10.54 -24.10
C ASP A 53 -2.31 9.41 -23.99
N SER A 54 -1.90 8.17 -24.25
CA SER A 54 -2.78 7.00 -24.30
C SER A 54 -3.40 6.67 -22.95
N LEU A 55 -2.64 6.73 -21.86
CA LEU A 55 -3.14 6.45 -20.51
C LEU A 55 -3.85 7.68 -19.94
N LYS A 56 -5.15 7.54 -19.68
CA LYS A 56 -5.97 8.63 -19.12
C LYS A 56 -5.63 8.94 -17.66
N GLU A 57 -5.17 7.93 -16.93
CA GLU A 57 -4.93 7.96 -15.47
C GLU A 57 -3.43 8.02 -15.15
N LYS A 58 -2.68 8.84 -15.91
CA LYS A 58 -1.22 9.00 -15.72
C LYS A 58 -0.84 9.39 -14.29
N GLU A 59 -1.69 10.18 -13.63
CA GLU A 59 -1.48 10.64 -12.26
C GLU A 59 -1.48 9.48 -11.27
N ILE A 60 -2.35 8.47 -11.48
CA ILE A 60 -2.41 7.27 -10.63
C ILE A 60 -1.10 6.49 -10.76
N ALA A 61 -0.63 6.24 -11.99
CA ALA A 61 0.64 5.54 -12.21
C ALA A 61 1.84 6.27 -11.57
N LEU A 62 1.87 7.60 -11.63
CA LEU A 62 2.90 8.39 -10.95
C LEU A 62 2.82 8.25 -9.43
N LEU A 63 1.62 8.27 -8.86
CA LEU A 63 1.41 8.07 -7.42
C LEU A 63 1.88 6.69 -6.98
N GLU A 64 1.55 5.63 -7.71
CA GLU A 64 2.01 4.26 -7.43
C GLU A 64 3.54 4.14 -7.46
N LEU A 65 4.21 4.75 -8.44
CA LEU A 65 5.67 4.79 -8.48
C LEU A 65 6.28 5.59 -7.31
N GLN A 66 5.60 6.63 -6.84
CA GLN A 66 6.02 7.39 -5.65
C GLN A 66 5.83 6.58 -4.37
N GLU A 67 4.76 5.79 -4.26
CA GLU A 67 4.55 4.86 -3.14
C GLU A 67 5.62 3.76 -3.12
N ILE A 68 5.94 3.16 -4.27
CA ILE A 68 7.07 2.23 -4.38
C ILE A 68 8.36 2.87 -3.85
N LYS A 69 8.64 4.14 -4.19
CA LYS A 69 9.81 4.85 -3.68
C LYS A 69 9.80 4.96 -2.15
N LYS A 70 8.66 5.31 -1.55
CA LYS A 70 8.53 5.40 -0.07
C LYS A 70 8.81 4.04 0.59
N GLU A 71 8.26 2.97 0.02
CA GLU A 71 8.51 1.62 0.51
C GLU A 71 9.97 1.20 0.38
N LEU A 72 10.60 1.50 -0.76
CA LEU A 72 12.04 1.25 -0.96
C LEU A 72 12.89 2.04 0.04
N GLN A 73 12.53 3.28 0.33
CA GLN A 73 13.21 4.11 1.32
C GLN A 73 13.09 3.51 2.72
N LEU A 74 11.90 3.02 3.09
CA LEU A 74 11.67 2.36 4.37
C LEU A 74 12.51 1.08 4.50
N VAL A 75 12.49 0.23 3.47
CA VAL A 75 13.27 -1.02 3.44
C VAL A 75 14.77 -0.73 3.48
N ALA A 76 15.24 0.24 2.73
CA ALA A 76 16.64 0.64 2.72
C ALA A 76 17.09 1.19 4.08
N SER A 77 16.22 1.97 4.77
CA SER A 77 16.47 2.48 6.12
C SER A 77 16.49 1.35 7.16
N TYR A 78 15.67 0.33 6.98
CA TYR A 78 15.49 -0.79 7.90
C TYR A 78 15.56 -2.15 7.16
N PRO A 79 16.77 -2.64 6.82
CA PRO A 79 16.91 -3.90 6.09
C PRO A 79 16.28 -5.11 6.77
N SER A 80 16.06 -5.06 8.10
CA SER A 80 15.36 -6.09 8.85
C SER A 80 13.87 -6.26 8.43
N LEU A 81 13.28 -5.27 7.75
CA LEU A 81 11.91 -5.36 7.20
C LEU A 81 11.80 -6.24 5.95
N PHE A 82 12.89 -6.57 5.34
CA PHE A 82 13.01 -7.29 4.08
C PHE A 82 12.19 -8.58 3.96
N GLN A 83 12.14 -9.33 5.05
CA GLN A 83 11.50 -10.65 5.12
C GLN A 83 10.27 -10.64 6.03
N LYS A 84 9.78 -9.46 6.40
CA LYS A 84 8.67 -9.32 7.34
C LYS A 84 7.39 -8.93 6.61
N SER A 85 6.32 -9.64 6.93
CA SER A 85 4.96 -9.24 6.53
C SER A 85 4.46 -8.16 7.48
N MET A 86 3.93 -7.08 6.93
CA MET A 86 3.47 -5.95 7.74
C MET A 86 2.03 -6.15 8.18
N VAL A 87 1.77 -5.89 9.47
CA VAL A 87 0.45 -5.93 10.10
C VAL A 87 0.23 -4.59 10.79
N ALA A 88 -0.67 -3.76 10.27
CA ALA A 88 -0.98 -2.49 10.89
C ALA A 88 -2.04 -2.63 11.99
N VAL A 89 -1.93 -1.81 13.03
CA VAL A 89 -2.90 -1.78 14.13
C VAL A 89 -3.69 -0.49 14.06
N GLY A 90 -4.93 -0.58 13.57
CA GLY A 90 -5.87 0.53 13.41
C GLY A 90 -6.93 0.58 14.51
N GLY A 91 -7.75 1.62 14.45
CA GLY A 91 -8.88 1.83 15.37
C GLY A 91 -8.90 3.23 15.97
N GLY A 92 -10.03 3.61 16.52
CA GLY A 92 -10.28 4.94 17.09
C GLY A 92 -9.31 5.32 18.20
N PHE A 93 -9.34 6.59 18.56
CA PHE A 93 -8.59 7.09 19.71
C PHE A 93 -9.00 6.32 20.97
N SER A 94 -8.04 6.02 21.83
CA SER A 94 -8.27 5.25 23.06
C SER A 94 -8.80 3.82 22.90
N ALA A 95 -8.83 3.26 21.69
CA ALA A 95 -9.14 1.84 21.47
C ALA A 95 -8.13 0.88 22.11
N GLY A 96 -6.97 1.39 22.56
CA GLY A 96 -5.96 0.62 23.29
C GLY A 96 -4.88 0.02 22.41
N LYS A 97 -4.63 0.55 21.22
CA LYS A 97 -3.63 0.05 20.23
C LYS A 97 -2.25 -0.17 20.83
N SER A 98 -1.62 0.87 21.35
CA SER A 98 -0.27 0.78 21.94
C SER A 98 -0.25 -0.12 23.20
N THR A 99 -1.33 -0.15 24.00
CA THR A 99 -1.45 -1.07 25.15
C THR A 99 -1.53 -2.52 24.68
N PHE A 100 -2.29 -2.78 23.62
CA PHE A 100 -2.41 -4.08 22.99
C PHE A 100 -1.05 -4.56 22.47
N LEU A 101 -0.35 -3.74 21.69
CA LEU A 101 0.97 -4.06 21.14
C LEU A 101 2.02 -4.26 22.24
N ASN A 102 2.06 -3.38 23.24
CA ASN A 102 2.98 -3.52 24.38
C ASN A 102 2.84 -4.87 25.09
N HIS A 103 1.61 -5.38 25.20
CA HIS A 103 1.35 -6.68 25.83
C HIS A 103 1.59 -7.84 24.85
N LEU A 104 1.07 -7.76 23.62
CA LEU A 104 1.20 -8.82 22.61
C LEU A 104 2.66 -9.13 22.28
N LEU A 105 3.49 -8.09 22.19
CA LEU A 105 4.90 -8.19 21.81
C LEU A 105 5.85 -8.30 23.02
N GLY A 106 5.34 -8.20 24.25
CA GLY A 106 6.14 -8.31 25.46
C GLY A 106 7.21 -7.22 25.57
N LEU A 107 6.93 -5.99 25.11
CA LEU A 107 7.90 -4.91 25.07
C LEU A 107 8.26 -4.38 26.45
N ASN A 108 9.56 -4.20 26.74
CA ASN A 108 10.05 -3.46 27.91
C ASN A 108 10.05 -1.96 27.61
N LEU A 109 10.56 -1.55 26.44
CA LEU A 109 10.39 -0.21 25.89
C LEU A 109 8.92 -0.03 25.48
N LYS A 110 8.12 0.62 26.34
CA LYS A 110 6.69 0.76 26.11
C LYS A 110 6.40 1.81 25.04
N LEU A 111 5.59 1.41 24.07
CA LEU A 111 4.91 2.37 23.22
C LEU A 111 4.04 3.28 24.07
N SER A 112 3.96 4.54 23.71
CA SER A 112 3.20 5.52 24.48
C SER A 112 1.70 5.18 24.47
N ALA A 113 1.14 4.92 25.64
CA ALA A 113 -0.26 4.54 25.84
C ALA A 113 -1.08 5.65 26.53
N ASN A 114 -0.64 6.90 26.46
CA ASN A 114 -1.29 8.01 27.17
C ASN A 114 -2.60 8.45 26.49
N SER A 115 -3.45 9.08 27.28
CA SER A 115 -4.79 9.58 26.90
C SER A 115 -4.76 10.88 26.06
N THR A 116 -3.60 11.36 25.71
CA THR A 116 -3.39 12.49 24.78
C THR A 116 -2.81 11.97 23.47
N PRO A 117 -3.08 12.59 22.30
CA PRO A 117 -2.58 12.14 21.00
C PRO A 117 -1.05 12.16 20.97
N THR A 118 -0.43 11.04 21.29
CA THR A 118 1.04 10.94 21.42
C THR A 118 1.72 10.25 20.25
N THR A 119 0.99 9.44 19.53
CA THR A 119 1.50 8.69 18.39
C THR A 119 1.31 9.48 17.10
N ALA A 120 1.94 10.67 17.01
CA ALA A 120 1.99 11.39 15.75
C ALA A 120 2.92 10.71 14.73
N ILE A 121 3.85 9.86 15.21
CA ILE A 121 4.84 9.16 14.39
C ILE A 121 4.59 7.66 14.49
N PRO A 122 4.37 6.96 13.35
CA PRO A 122 4.17 5.51 13.34
C PRO A 122 5.41 4.79 13.82
N THR A 123 5.20 3.73 14.59
CA THR A 123 6.29 2.90 15.10
C THR A 123 6.18 1.47 14.56
N TYR A 124 7.20 1.05 13.83
CA TYR A 124 7.35 -0.32 13.33
C TYR A 124 7.96 -1.19 14.41
N CYS A 125 7.26 -2.21 14.87
CA CYS A 125 7.68 -3.12 15.94
C CYS A 125 7.98 -4.49 15.37
N LEU A 126 9.21 -4.98 15.55
CA LEU A 126 9.65 -6.25 15.01
C LEU A 126 10.63 -6.99 15.92
N LYS A 127 10.81 -8.28 15.68
CA LYS A 127 11.82 -9.08 16.35
C LYS A 127 13.22 -8.69 15.89
N GLY A 128 14.13 -8.50 16.84
CA GLY A 128 15.54 -8.26 16.61
C GLY A 128 16.40 -8.74 17.75
N GLU A 129 17.72 -8.63 17.60
CA GLU A 129 18.69 -9.17 18.56
C GLU A 129 18.73 -8.39 19.89
N ARG A 130 18.45 -7.10 19.85
CA ARG A 130 18.43 -6.22 21.04
C ARG A 130 17.20 -5.32 21.02
N GLU A 131 16.79 -4.90 22.21
CA GLU A 131 15.71 -3.92 22.35
C GLU A 131 16.27 -2.52 22.11
N VAL A 132 15.86 -1.89 21.03
CA VAL A 132 16.33 -0.57 20.60
C VAL A 132 15.22 0.17 19.86
N LEU A 133 15.11 1.47 20.14
CA LEU A 133 14.25 2.39 19.39
C LEU A 133 15.11 3.20 18.45
N MET A 134 14.76 3.22 17.19
CA MET A 134 15.43 3.98 16.12
C MET A 134 14.45 4.95 15.47
N GLY A 135 14.92 6.15 15.12
CA GLY A 135 14.19 7.12 14.32
C GLY A 135 14.72 7.15 12.90
N CYS A 136 13.85 7.09 11.91
CA CYS A 136 14.20 7.29 10.51
C CYS A 136 14.08 8.77 10.18
N SER A 137 15.13 9.37 9.65
CA SER A 137 15.09 10.75 9.17
C SER A 137 14.37 10.83 7.82
N GLN A 138 13.90 12.01 7.45
CA GLN A 138 13.32 12.27 6.13
C GLN A 138 14.29 11.97 4.98
N ASN A 139 15.61 12.04 5.25
CA ASN A 139 16.67 11.69 4.30
C ASN A 139 17.05 10.19 4.33
N GLY A 140 16.25 9.35 5.01
CA GLY A 140 16.43 7.90 5.08
C GLY A 140 17.49 7.42 6.07
N GLY A 141 18.28 8.30 6.67
CA GLY A 141 19.24 7.91 7.70
C GLY A 141 18.56 7.50 9.00
N VAL A 142 19.23 6.66 9.81
CA VAL A 142 18.68 6.08 11.04
C VAL A 142 19.46 6.55 12.24
N VAL A 143 18.79 6.91 13.32
CA VAL A 143 19.39 7.37 14.59
C VAL A 143 18.80 6.58 15.73
N GLU A 144 19.66 6.00 16.58
CA GLU A 144 19.22 5.38 17.85
C GLU A 144 18.70 6.45 18.79
N LEU A 145 17.48 6.24 19.31
CA LEU A 145 16.77 7.18 20.16
C LEU A 145 16.83 6.74 21.62
N PRO A 146 17.20 7.65 22.53
CA PRO A 146 17.08 7.37 23.96
C PRO A 146 15.60 7.32 24.34
N TYR A 147 15.20 6.32 25.13
CA TYR A 147 13.81 6.05 25.54
C TYR A 147 13.04 7.25 26.12
N LEU A 148 13.71 8.13 26.82
CA LEU A 148 13.08 9.26 27.56
C LEU A 148 12.86 10.52 26.72
N THR A 149 13.14 10.52 25.43
CA THR A 149 13.26 11.75 24.63
C THR A 149 11.92 12.23 24.06
N PHE A 150 10.90 11.37 24.04
CA PHE A 150 9.62 11.64 23.37
C PHE A 150 8.43 11.74 24.33
N ASP A 151 8.60 12.43 25.46
CA ASP A 151 7.44 12.84 26.25
C ASP A 151 6.70 14.03 25.57
N HIS A 152 5.40 14.18 25.86
CA HIS A 152 4.58 15.24 25.28
C HIS A 152 5.12 16.64 25.50
N LYS A 153 5.60 16.90 26.72
CA LYS A 153 6.09 18.23 27.07
C LYS A 153 7.29 18.62 26.21
N PHE A 154 8.08 17.62 25.82
CA PHE A 154 9.18 17.87 24.91
C PHE A 154 8.69 18.12 23.49
N LEU A 155 7.80 17.27 22.96
CA LEU A 155 7.24 17.44 21.61
C LEU A 155 6.54 18.80 21.46
N ASP A 156 5.71 19.17 22.46
CA ASP A 156 5.02 20.48 22.48
C ASP A 156 6.02 21.64 22.57
N SER A 157 7.16 21.45 23.21
CA SER A 157 8.19 22.49 23.36
C SER A 157 9.02 22.77 22.12
N LEU A 158 8.97 21.88 21.10
CA LEU A 158 9.77 22.04 19.88
C LEU A 158 9.30 23.18 19.00
N GLY A 159 8.01 23.51 19.02
CA GLY A 159 7.44 24.56 18.16
C GLY A 159 7.33 24.17 16.68
N PHE A 160 7.59 22.91 16.31
CA PHE A 160 7.41 22.32 15.00
C PHE A 160 7.02 20.83 15.13
N ASN A 161 6.45 20.28 14.06
CA ASN A 161 6.04 18.88 14.03
C ASN A 161 7.24 17.97 13.79
N LEU A 162 7.60 17.15 14.79
CA LEU A 162 8.74 16.22 14.68
C LEU A 162 8.58 15.23 13.50
N LYS A 163 7.34 14.91 13.08
CA LYS A 163 7.05 14.07 11.91
C LYS A 163 7.67 14.63 10.62
N GLU A 164 7.84 15.95 10.52
CA GLU A 164 8.46 16.57 9.33
C GLU A 164 9.93 16.22 9.16
N ILE A 165 10.63 15.89 10.23
CA ILE A 165 12.05 15.51 10.19
C ILE A 165 12.28 14.03 10.46
N MET A 166 11.32 13.35 11.10
CA MET A 166 11.37 11.94 11.48
C MET A 166 10.02 11.29 11.19
N PRO A 167 9.77 10.85 9.94
CA PRO A 167 8.47 10.32 9.51
C PRO A 167 8.11 8.97 10.12
N SER A 168 9.07 8.19 10.61
CA SER A 168 8.82 6.89 11.20
C SER A 168 9.82 6.53 12.29
N MET A 169 9.43 5.61 13.17
CA MET A 169 10.29 4.97 14.16
C MET A 169 10.26 3.45 13.99
N LEU A 170 11.32 2.78 14.41
CA LEU A 170 11.40 1.33 14.45
C LEU A 170 11.81 0.89 15.85
N LEU A 171 11.01 0.01 16.46
CA LEU A 171 11.28 -0.66 17.72
C LEU A 171 11.62 -2.13 17.45
N SER A 172 12.88 -2.45 17.64
CA SER A 172 13.38 -3.82 17.58
C SER A 172 13.47 -4.41 18.96
N ALA A 173 12.95 -5.63 19.19
CA ALA A 173 13.04 -6.28 20.50
C ALA A 173 13.11 -7.82 20.37
N PRO A 174 13.96 -8.49 21.19
CA PRO A 174 14.02 -9.96 21.21
C PRO A 174 12.77 -10.63 21.77
N SER A 175 11.98 -9.90 22.58
CA SER A 175 10.73 -10.38 23.16
C SER A 175 9.60 -10.60 22.16
N VAL A 176 9.67 -10.00 20.98
CA VAL A 176 8.63 -10.15 19.93
C VAL A 176 8.55 -11.63 19.52
N PRO A 177 7.36 -12.27 19.67
CA PRO A 177 7.23 -13.71 19.44
C PRO A 177 7.18 -14.12 17.97
N PHE A 178 7.02 -13.15 17.07
CA PHE A 178 6.83 -13.39 15.63
C PHE A 178 8.09 -13.07 14.84
N GLU A 179 8.68 -14.08 14.21
CA GLU A 179 9.93 -13.93 13.45
C GLU A 179 9.75 -13.10 12.18
N PHE A 180 8.64 -13.32 11.47
CA PHE A 180 8.40 -12.75 10.14
C PHE A 180 7.29 -11.69 10.11
N LEU A 181 6.81 -11.21 11.26
CA LEU A 181 5.86 -10.10 11.32
C LEU A 181 6.54 -8.81 11.77
N CYS A 182 6.07 -7.70 11.18
CA CYS A 182 6.32 -6.36 11.65
C CYS A 182 4.98 -5.68 11.93
N PHE A 183 4.79 -5.21 13.15
CA PHE A 183 3.57 -4.52 13.55
C PHE A 183 3.77 -3.01 13.44
N ILE A 184 2.76 -2.31 12.92
CA ILE A 184 2.77 -0.85 12.82
C ILE A 184 1.80 -0.30 13.86
N ASP A 185 2.33 0.41 14.88
CA ASP A 185 1.50 1.21 15.80
C ASP A 185 1.14 2.52 15.10
N THR A 186 -0.14 2.68 14.76
CA THR A 186 -0.60 3.86 14.02
C THR A 186 -1.20 4.91 14.95
N PRO A 187 -1.15 6.20 14.56
CA PRO A 187 -1.92 7.24 15.25
C PRO A 187 -3.42 6.89 15.30
N GLY A 188 -4.10 7.27 16.38
CA GLY A 188 -5.55 7.18 16.45
C GLY A 188 -6.19 8.28 15.58
N TYR A 189 -7.19 7.93 14.79
CA TYR A 189 -7.80 8.84 13.81
C TYR A 189 -8.83 9.82 14.42
N ASP A 190 -9.25 9.64 15.68
CA ASP A 190 -10.28 10.43 16.35
C ASP A 190 -9.74 10.98 17.67
N ALA A 191 -8.94 12.04 17.60
CA ALA A 191 -8.38 12.70 18.79
C ALA A 191 -9.28 13.83 19.27
N PRO A 192 -9.90 13.73 20.48
CA PRO A 192 -10.67 14.82 21.05
C PRO A 192 -9.74 16.00 21.38
N ASN A 193 -10.07 17.19 20.97
CA ASN A 193 -9.43 18.49 21.25
C ASN A 193 -8.55 19.14 20.17
N GLN A 194 -8.35 18.52 19.03
CA GLN A 194 -7.90 19.27 17.85
C GLN A 194 -9.09 19.30 16.90
N GLY A 195 -9.64 20.50 16.64
CA GLY A 195 -10.79 20.62 15.74
C GLY A 195 -10.55 19.75 14.51
N TYR A 196 -11.54 18.99 14.12
CA TYR A 196 -11.54 17.97 13.07
C TYR A 196 -10.75 18.47 11.85
N THR A 197 -9.46 18.30 11.90
CA THR A 197 -8.62 18.51 10.72
C THR A 197 -8.50 17.14 10.08
N GLY A 198 -9.03 16.98 8.86
CA GLY A 198 -8.95 15.74 8.10
C GLY A 198 -7.54 15.16 7.97
N GLY A 199 -6.53 15.85 8.56
CA GLY A 199 -5.13 15.46 8.60
C GLY A 199 -4.84 14.20 9.41
N ASP A 200 -5.53 13.97 10.54
CA ASP A 200 -5.24 12.80 11.40
C ASP A 200 -5.78 11.51 10.79
N ARG A 201 -6.97 11.58 10.14
CA ARG A 201 -7.54 10.46 9.39
C ARG A 201 -6.66 10.11 8.19
N GLN A 202 -6.25 11.11 7.42
CA GLN A 202 -5.36 10.92 6.27
C GLN A 202 -4.00 10.36 6.68
N ALA A 203 -3.42 10.84 7.78
CA ALA A 203 -2.17 10.31 8.30
C ALA A 203 -2.29 8.86 8.76
N SER A 204 -3.38 8.50 9.46
CA SER A 204 -3.64 7.10 9.86
C SER A 204 -3.79 6.20 8.64
N LYS A 205 -4.51 6.65 7.61
CA LYS A 205 -4.74 5.93 6.36
C LYS A 205 -3.43 5.67 5.61
N GLU A 206 -2.56 6.67 5.52
CA GLU A 206 -1.23 6.55 4.88
C GLU A 206 -0.43 5.38 5.47
N TYR A 207 -0.43 5.19 6.80
CA TYR A 207 0.33 4.11 7.44
C TYR A 207 -0.38 2.76 7.40
N LEU A 208 -1.71 2.74 7.42
CA LEU A 208 -2.47 1.51 7.22
C LEU A 208 -2.23 0.94 5.82
N ASN A 209 -1.99 1.81 4.84
CA ASN A 209 -1.70 1.41 3.47
C ASN A 209 -0.37 0.67 3.30
N HIS A 210 0.59 0.83 4.22
CA HIS A 210 1.82 0.05 4.23
C HIS A 210 1.63 -1.43 4.59
N ALA A 211 0.44 -1.83 5.04
CA ALA A 211 0.12 -3.21 5.40
C ALA A 211 -1.05 -3.74 4.58
N LYS A 212 -0.97 -5.02 4.19
CA LYS A 212 -2.08 -5.75 3.59
C LYS A 212 -3.08 -6.20 4.66
N HIS A 213 -2.58 -6.59 5.83
CA HIS A 213 -3.38 -7.09 6.95
C HIS A 213 -3.48 -6.03 8.05
N ILE A 214 -4.69 -5.81 8.54
CA ILE A 214 -4.98 -4.80 9.55
C ILE A 214 -5.66 -5.46 10.75
N LEU A 215 -5.15 -5.22 11.96
CA LEU A 215 -5.83 -5.50 13.21
C LEU A 215 -6.63 -4.25 13.60
N TRP A 216 -7.94 -4.29 13.46
CA TRP A 216 -8.79 -3.17 13.82
C TRP A 216 -9.31 -3.30 15.25
N LEU A 217 -8.86 -2.43 16.14
CA LEU A 217 -9.23 -2.47 17.55
C LEU A 217 -10.51 -1.69 17.83
N ILE A 218 -11.50 -2.38 18.38
CA ILE A 218 -12.75 -1.80 18.89
C ILE A 218 -12.80 -2.05 20.39
N SER A 219 -13.02 -0.99 21.19
CA SER A 219 -13.22 -1.17 22.63
C SER A 219 -14.57 -1.84 22.89
N CYS A 220 -14.59 -2.97 23.61
CA CYS A 220 -15.82 -3.64 23.98
C CYS A 220 -16.78 -2.76 24.82
N GLU A 221 -16.26 -1.70 25.46
CA GLU A 221 -17.06 -0.74 26.23
C GLU A 221 -18.05 0.04 25.36
N ARG A 222 -17.77 0.23 24.06
CA ARG A 222 -18.63 0.95 23.10
C ARG A 222 -19.89 0.15 22.70
N GLY A 223 -19.85 -1.16 22.83
CA GLY A 223 -21.01 -2.04 22.56
C GLY A 223 -21.36 -2.24 21.09
N GLY A 224 -20.49 -1.86 20.17
CA GLY A 224 -20.67 -2.02 18.72
C GLY A 224 -19.65 -1.20 17.93
N ILE A 225 -19.84 -1.11 16.62
CA ILE A 225 -19.07 -0.24 15.72
C ILE A 225 -19.70 1.15 15.72
N GLU A 226 -18.88 2.19 15.87
CA GLU A 226 -19.32 3.57 15.68
C GLU A 226 -19.34 3.91 14.18
N SER A 227 -20.12 4.94 13.80
CA SER A 227 -20.28 5.34 12.38
C SER A 227 -18.94 5.65 11.71
N ASP A 228 -18.04 6.33 12.43
CA ASP A 228 -16.74 6.74 11.91
C ASP A 228 -15.80 5.53 11.71
N ASP A 229 -15.87 4.53 12.63
CA ASP A 229 -15.16 3.25 12.47
C ASP A 229 -15.70 2.48 11.25
N LEU A 230 -17.03 2.46 11.06
CA LEU A 230 -17.67 1.77 9.94
C LEU A 230 -17.30 2.38 8.60
N GLU A 231 -17.34 3.71 8.49
CA GLU A 231 -16.93 4.44 7.29
C GLU A 231 -15.46 4.18 6.94
N PHE A 232 -14.59 4.16 7.94
CA PHE A 232 -13.17 3.87 7.73
C PHE A 232 -12.94 2.41 7.30
N LEU A 233 -13.65 1.46 7.89
CA LEU A 233 -13.58 0.05 7.51
C LEU A 233 -14.09 -0.18 6.08
N GLN A 234 -15.13 0.56 5.65
CA GLN A 234 -15.61 0.54 4.27
C GLN A 234 -14.51 1.01 3.30
N GLU A 235 -13.83 2.13 3.58
CA GLU A 235 -12.72 2.61 2.76
C GLU A 235 -11.59 1.59 2.66
N LEU A 236 -11.21 0.96 3.79
CA LEU A 236 -10.16 -0.06 3.81
C LEU A 236 -10.55 -1.31 2.99
N TYR A 237 -11.82 -1.71 3.05
CA TYR A 237 -12.34 -2.81 2.26
C TYR A 237 -12.29 -2.50 0.76
N GLU A 238 -12.70 -1.30 0.35
CA GLU A 238 -12.64 -0.83 -1.05
C GLU A 238 -11.19 -0.77 -1.58
N GLU A 239 -10.22 -0.54 -0.70
CA GLU A 239 -8.78 -0.58 -1.02
C GLU A 239 -8.18 -2.01 -0.97
N GLY A 240 -9.00 -3.05 -0.81
CA GLY A 240 -8.57 -4.45 -0.78
C GLY A 240 -7.80 -4.86 0.47
N LYS A 241 -7.91 -4.09 1.58
CA LYS A 241 -7.25 -4.42 2.84
C LYS A 241 -7.97 -5.55 3.56
N GLN A 242 -7.21 -6.46 4.14
CA GLN A 242 -7.71 -7.60 4.89
C GLN A 242 -7.75 -7.30 6.38
N VAL A 243 -8.95 -7.16 6.94
CA VAL A 243 -9.16 -6.69 8.31
C VAL A 243 -9.55 -7.84 9.24
N PHE A 244 -8.87 -7.93 10.38
CA PHE A 244 -9.27 -8.76 11.52
C PHE A 244 -9.67 -7.86 12.69
N ILE A 245 -10.87 -8.05 13.23
CA ILE A 245 -11.41 -7.23 14.31
C ILE A 245 -10.92 -7.74 15.66
N VAL A 246 -10.43 -6.85 16.51
CA VAL A 246 -9.99 -7.17 17.86
C VAL A 246 -10.83 -6.40 18.90
N LEU A 247 -11.68 -7.11 19.62
CA LEU A 247 -12.42 -6.53 20.76
C LEU A 247 -11.47 -6.33 21.95
N SER A 248 -10.97 -5.13 22.09
CA SER A 248 -10.06 -4.75 23.17
C SER A 248 -10.79 -4.54 24.50
N ARG A 249 -10.03 -4.55 25.61
CA ARG A 249 -10.57 -4.38 26.97
C ARG A 249 -11.65 -5.39 27.33
N ALA A 250 -11.57 -6.61 26.83
CA ALA A 250 -12.56 -7.65 27.04
C ALA A 250 -12.84 -7.99 28.53
N ASP A 251 -11.90 -7.65 29.44
CA ASP A 251 -12.08 -7.75 30.89
C ASP A 251 -13.16 -6.81 31.47
N ARG A 252 -13.68 -5.86 30.69
CA ARG A 252 -14.69 -4.90 31.12
C ARG A 252 -16.13 -5.38 30.91
N ARG A 253 -16.32 -6.52 30.27
CA ARG A 253 -17.62 -7.12 29.98
C ARG A 253 -17.71 -8.55 30.50
N THR A 254 -18.91 -9.04 30.74
CA THR A 254 -19.15 -10.47 30.98
C THR A 254 -19.00 -11.25 29.67
N LYS A 255 -18.81 -12.56 29.75
CA LYS A 255 -18.67 -13.45 28.61
C LYS A 255 -19.85 -13.35 27.64
N SER A 256 -21.08 -13.38 28.16
CA SER A 256 -22.30 -13.23 27.35
C SER A 256 -22.38 -11.86 26.64
N GLN A 257 -22.02 -10.77 27.35
CA GLN A 257 -21.98 -9.44 26.74
C GLN A 257 -20.91 -9.30 25.67
N LEU A 258 -19.78 -9.99 25.80
CA LEU A 258 -18.75 -10.01 24.74
C LEU A 258 -19.26 -10.71 23.48
N GLU A 259 -19.96 -11.84 23.63
CA GLU A 259 -20.59 -12.55 22.50
C GLU A 259 -21.65 -11.70 21.82
N GLU A 260 -22.51 -11.02 22.59
CA GLU A 260 -23.52 -10.10 22.06
C GLU A 260 -22.87 -8.94 21.25
N VAL A 261 -21.80 -8.36 21.75
CA VAL A 261 -21.06 -7.29 21.05
C VAL A 261 -20.41 -7.83 19.77
N ALA A 262 -19.82 -9.02 19.80
CA ALA A 262 -19.20 -9.62 18.64
C ALA A 262 -20.21 -9.96 17.55
N ILE A 263 -21.36 -10.53 17.93
CA ILE A 263 -22.48 -10.81 17.00
C ILE A 263 -22.97 -9.52 16.35
N LYS A 264 -23.23 -8.48 17.15
CA LYS A 264 -23.68 -7.18 16.64
C LYS A 264 -22.67 -6.56 15.66
N ILE A 265 -21.38 -6.67 15.93
CA ILE A 265 -20.33 -6.18 15.04
C ILE A 265 -20.35 -6.96 13.72
N ARG A 266 -20.46 -8.30 13.79
CA ARG A 266 -20.54 -9.16 12.62
C ARG A 266 -21.74 -8.80 11.76
N GLU A 267 -22.94 -8.72 12.34
CA GLU A 267 -24.15 -8.31 11.64
C GLU A 267 -24.00 -6.92 10.99
N THR A 268 -23.42 -5.95 11.71
CA THR A 268 -23.19 -4.60 11.17
C THR A 268 -22.26 -4.60 9.96
N LEU A 269 -21.18 -5.37 9.98
CA LEU A 269 -20.25 -5.47 8.85
C LEU A 269 -20.87 -6.19 7.65
N GLU A 270 -21.57 -7.30 7.89
CA GLU A 270 -22.28 -8.09 6.87
C GLU A 270 -23.40 -7.27 6.21
N ASP A 271 -24.20 -6.53 6.99
CA ASP A 271 -25.26 -5.65 6.49
C ASP A 271 -24.74 -4.51 5.59
N ASN A 272 -23.48 -4.09 5.80
CA ASN A 272 -22.81 -3.09 4.97
C ASN A 272 -21.93 -3.71 3.86
N GLY A 273 -21.92 -5.03 3.71
CA GLY A 273 -21.17 -5.71 2.66
C GLY A 273 -19.65 -5.66 2.85
N ILE A 274 -19.16 -5.49 4.09
CA ILE A 274 -17.73 -5.42 4.42
C ILE A 274 -17.26 -6.81 4.80
N GLU A 275 -16.36 -7.39 4.00
CA GLU A 275 -15.71 -8.64 4.33
C GLU A 275 -14.59 -8.43 5.35
N PHE A 276 -14.44 -9.38 6.28
CA PHE A 276 -13.42 -9.36 7.32
C PHE A 276 -12.94 -10.78 7.64
N LEU A 277 -11.71 -10.89 8.18
CA LEU A 277 -11.05 -12.19 8.39
C LEU A 277 -11.49 -12.91 9.66
N GLY A 278 -12.07 -12.19 10.62
CA GLY A 278 -12.53 -12.75 11.89
C GLY A 278 -12.66 -11.70 12.99
N ILE A 279 -13.19 -12.13 14.13
CA ILE A 279 -13.35 -11.30 15.33
C ILE A 279 -12.74 -12.04 16.53
N GLY A 280 -11.75 -11.45 17.19
CA GLY A 280 -11.12 -11.99 18.41
C GLY A 280 -11.35 -11.08 19.61
N ALA A 281 -11.43 -11.65 20.82
CA ALA A 281 -11.49 -10.88 22.05
C ALA A 281 -10.11 -10.81 22.72
N TYR A 282 -9.74 -9.65 23.28
CA TYR A 282 -8.43 -9.43 23.86
C TYR A 282 -8.47 -8.60 25.15
N SER A 283 -7.71 -9.01 26.14
CA SER A 283 -7.43 -8.24 27.33
C SER A 283 -5.97 -8.40 27.77
N SER A 284 -5.24 -7.31 27.91
CA SER A 284 -3.89 -7.33 28.46
C SER A 284 -3.84 -7.67 29.96
N LYS A 285 -4.94 -7.46 30.69
CA LYS A 285 -5.02 -7.71 32.13
C LYS A 285 -5.43 -9.14 32.48
N ARG A 286 -6.34 -9.72 31.68
CA ARG A 286 -6.91 -11.06 31.89
C ARG A 286 -6.72 -11.93 30.64
N TYR A 287 -5.52 -11.86 30.06
CA TYR A 287 -5.22 -12.47 28.77
C TYR A 287 -5.57 -13.95 28.71
N GLN A 288 -5.08 -14.76 29.63
CA GLN A 288 -5.29 -16.20 29.62
C GLN A 288 -6.78 -16.58 29.73
N GLU A 289 -7.51 -15.91 30.61
CA GLU A 289 -8.95 -16.17 30.79
C GLU A 289 -9.77 -15.82 29.54
N ILE A 290 -9.46 -14.67 28.93
CA ILE A 290 -10.17 -14.24 27.71
C ILE A 290 -9.80 -15.12 26.53
N LYS A 291 -8.54 -15.50 26.41
CA LYS A 291 -8.07 -16.43 25.39
C LYS A 291 -8.78 -17.78 25.47
N GLU A 292 -8.78 -18.44 26.64
CA GLU A 292 -9.46 -19.70 26.85
C GLU A 292 -10.98 -19.62 26.59
N PHE A 293 -11.57 -18.48 26.89
CA PHE A 293 -12.98 -18.24 26.58
C PHE A 293 -13.21 -18.11 25.08
N SER A 294 -12.42 -17.27 24.38
CA SER A 294 -12.53 -17.08 22.94
C SER A 294 -12.34 -18.39 22.16
N GLU A 295 -11.38 -19.22 22.55
CA GLU A 295 -11.11 -20.51 21.90
C GLU A 295 -12.26 -21.52 22.04
N LYS A 296 -13.12 -21.37 23.05
CA LYS A 296 -14.29 -22.24 23.31
C LYS A 296 -15.59 -21.70 22.74
N SER A 297 -15.65 -20.43 22.46
CA SER A 297 -16.84 -19.77 21.94
C SER A 297 -16.89 -19.85 20.41
N PRO A 298 -18.01 -20.27 19.81
CA PRO A 298 -18.14 -20.32 18.34
C PRO A 298 -18.26 -18.93 17.70
N VAL A 299 -18.35 -17.88 18.49
CA VAL A 299 -18.52 -16.49 18.03
C VAL A 299 -17.18 -15.85 17.70
N PHE A 300 -16.10 -16.27 18.37
CA PHE A 300 -14.79 -15.69 18.25
C PHE A 300 -13.83 -16.53 17.40
N ASP A 301 -12.99 -15.83 16.66
CA ASP A 301 -11.88 -16.38 15.92
C ASP A 301 -10.57 -16.23 16.73
N SER A 302 -9.63 -17.16 16.57
CA SER A 302 -8.37 -17.11 17.29
C SER A 302 -7.40 -16.11 16.65
N LEU A 303 -7.11 -15.02 17.38
CA LEU A 303 -6.11 -14.04 16.97
C LEU A 303 -4.72 -14.67 16.86
N GLU A 304 -4.35 -15.57 17.77
CA GLU A 304 -3.04 -16.22 17.75
C GLU A 304 -2.88 -17.14 16.53
N LYS A 305 -3.94 -17.87 16.17
CA LYS A 305 -3.94 -18.69 14.97
C LYS A 305 -3.76 -17.84 13.74
N PHE A 306 -4.53 -16.76 13.63
CA PHE A 306 -4.43 -15.78 12.54
C PHE A 306 -3.00 -15.23 12.41
N LEU A 307 -2.42 -14.72 13.50
CA LEU A 307 -1.06 -14.18 13.48
C LEU A 307 0.01 -15.26 13.19
N THR A 308 -0.20 -16.50 13.63
CA THR A 308 0.70 -17.61 13.34
C THR A 308 0.66 -17.99 11.84
N GLU A 309 -0.51 -17.96 11.23
CA GLU A 309 -0.67 -18.21 9.79
C GLU A 309 -0.01 -17.12 8.94
N LEU A 310 -0.03 -15.87 9.40
CA LEU A 310 0.67 -14.75 8.77
C LEU A 310 2.18 -14.75 9.02
N ASN A 311 2.66 -15.43 10.07
CA ASN A 311 4.08 -15.42 10.45
C ASN A 311 4.93 -16.29 9.52
N LYS A 312 4.93 -15.92 8.24
CA LYS A 312 5.72 -16.55 7.17
C LYS A 312 6.68 -15.53 6.59
N LYS A 313 7.80 -16.02 6.06
CA LYS A 313 8.79 -15.17 5.41
C LYS A 313 8.13 -14.35 4.30
N GLY A 314 8.18 -13.04 4.43
CA GLY A 314 7.66 -12.11 3.43
C GLY A 314 8.58 -12.01 2.21
N GLU A 315 8.01 -11.66 1.09
CA GLU A 315 8.68 -11.45 -0.20
C GLU A 315 8.51 -9.99 -0.66
N LYS A 316 8.89 -9.05 0.19
CA LYS A 316 8.65 -7.61 -0.01
C LYS A 316 9.14 -7.10 -1.36
N GLN A 317 10.25 -7.65 -1.86
CA GLN A 317 10.77 -7.31 -3.18
C GLN A 317 9.79 -7.71 -4.29
N ASN A 318 9.20 -8.91 -4.20
CA ASN A 318 8.23 -9.38 -5.18
C ASN A 318 6.93 -8.57 -5.12
N GLU A 319 6.47 -8.20 -3.92
CA GLU A 319 5.31 -7.32 -3.75
C GLU A 319 5.53 -5.98 -4.47
N ILE A 320 6.69 -5.35 -4.29
CA ILE A 320 7.04 -4.09 -4.95
C ILE A 320 7.14 -4.26 -6.49
N LEU A 321 7.75 -5.36 -6.94
CA LEU A 321 7.84 -5.67 -8.37
C LEU A 321 6.47 -5.95 -8.99
N SER A 322 5.54 -6.55 -8.24
CA SER A 322 4.16 -6.74 -8.69
C SER A 322 3.45 -5.41 -8.97
N VAL A 323 3.55 -4.44 -8.05
CA VAL A 323 2.97 -3.10 -8.27
C VAL A 323 3.60 -2.40 -9.47
N LEU A 324 4.94 -2.51 -9.63
CA LEU A 324 5.62 -1.98 -10.81
C LEU A 324 5.09 -2.62 -12.11
N TYR A 325 4.79 -3.92 -12.08
CA TYR A 325 4.23 -4.63 -13.22
C TYR A 325 2.80 -4.16 -13.56
N GLU A 326 1.96 -3.92 -12.57
CA GLU A 326 0.62 -3.36 -12.80
C GLU A 326 0.68 -2.00 -13.51
N VAL A 327 1.61 -1.13 -13.10
CA VAL A 327 1.87 0.14 -13.82
C VAL A 327 2.29 -0.12 -15.27
N HIS A 328 3.17 -1.10 -15.50
CA HIS A 328 3.59 -1.49 -16.85
C HIS A 328 2.40 -1.94 -17.68
N LEU A 329 1.58 -2.87 -17.18
CA LEU A 329 0.40 -3.39 -17.89
C LEU A 329 -0.60 -2.28 -18.24
N ALA A 330 -0.86 -1.35 -17.31
CA ALA A 330 -1.77 -0.23 -17.58
C ALA A 330 -1.34 0.61 -18.78
N TYR A 331 -0.05 0.97 -18.85
CA TYR A 331 0.50 1.71 -19.98
C TYR A 331 0.56 0.86 -21.26
N GLU A 332 0.99 -0.39 -21.15
CA GLU A 332 1.08 -1.32 -22.28
C GLU A 332 -0.29 -1.51 -22.93
N LYS A 333 -1.32 -1.78 -22.15
CA LYS A 333 -2.71 -1.92 -22.62
C LYS A 333 -3.19 -0.65 -23.31
N ALA A 334 -3.00 0.52 -22.71
CA ALA A 334 -3.41 1.79 -23.30
C ALA A 334 -2.72 2.05 -24.66
N ILE A 335 -1.42 1.78 -24.78
CA ILE A 335 -0.68 1.93 -26.03
C ILE A 335 -1.15 0.90 -27.07
N LYS A 336 -1.37 -0.37 -26.71
CA LYS A 336 -1.88 -1.43 -27.60
C LYS A 336 -3.28 -1.09 -28.11
N GLU A 337 -4.16 -0.54 -27.29
CA GLU A 337 -5.47 -0.06 -27.71
C GLU A 337 -5.36 1.03 -28.78
N ASP A 338 -4.47 2.00 -28.60
CA ASP A 338 -4.24 3.04 -29.60
C ASP A 338 -3.66 2.48 -30.90
N LEU A 339 -2.70 1.56 -30.81
CA LEU A 339 -2.16 0.87 -31.99
C LEU A 339 -3.28 0.16 -32.79
N SER A 340 -4.17 -0.54 -32.08
CA SER A 340 -5.30 -1.23 -32.70
C SER A 340 -6.30 -0.26 -33.37
N LYS A 341 -6.51 0.94 -32.80
CA LYS A 341 -7.33 2.01 -33.38
C LYS A 341 -6.71 2.53 -34.68
N PHE A 342 -5.42 2.86 -34.66
CA PHE A 342 -4.73 3.37 -35.86
C PHE A 342 -4.71 2.34 -37.00
N LYS A 343 -4.50 1.06 -36.67
CA LYS A 343 -4.60 -0.02 -37.65
C LYS A 343 -6.00 -0.06 -38.31
N ARG A 344 -7.07 -0.04 -37.48
CA ARG A 344 -8.43 0.02 -37.98
C ARG A 344 -8.69 1.23 -38.88
N TYR A 345 -8.19 2.41 -38.52
CA TYR A 345 -8.33 3.61 -39.34
C TYR A 345 -7.63 3.45 -40.70
N GLN A 346 -6.45 2.87 -40.76
CA GLN A 346 -5.74 2.57 -42.00
C GLN A 346 -6.54 1.59 -42.87
N ASP A 347 -7.09 0.52 -42.29
CA ASP A 347 -7.91 -0.48 -42.98
C ASP A 347 -9.18 0.15 -43.57
N VAL A 348 -9.88 1.00 -42.82
CA VAL A 348 -11.06 1.74 -43.29
C VAL A 348 -10.70 2.68 -44.46
N LEU A 349 -9.63 3.46 -44.35
CA LEU A 349 -9.18 4.33 -45.43
C LEU A 349 -8.78 3.53 -46.67
N HIS A 350 -8.18 2.35 -46.51
CA HIS A 350 -7.85 1.45 -47.61
C HIS A 350 -9.11 0.93 -48.28
N SER A 351 -10.11 0.48 -47.54
CA SER A 351 -11.40 0.02 -48.09
C SER A 351 -12.12 1.12 -48.83
N ILE A 352 -12.22 2.33 -48.27
CA ILE A 352 -12.82 3.50 -48.96
C ILE A 352 -12.12 3.77 -50.28
N LYS A 353 -10.78 3.73 -50.32
CA LYS A 353 -10.01 3.93 -51.56
C LYS A 353 -10.36 2.89 -52.62
N LEU A 354 -10.42 1.61 -52.22
CA LEU A 354 -10.79 0.52 -53.13
C LEU A 354 -12.21 0.68 -53.69
N ASP A 355 -13.17 1.02 -52.84
CA ASP A 355 -14.58 1.23 -53.24
C ASP A 355 -14.72 2.37 -54.27
N LEU A 356 -13.97 3.47 -54.05
CA LEU A 356 -13.96 4.58 -55.01
C LEU A 356 -13.36 4.17 -56.37
N MET A 357 -12.25 3.43 -56.37
CA MET A 357 -11.63 2.91 -57.57
C MET A 357 -12.58 1.98 -58.35
N GLN A 358 -13.27 1.05 -57.65
CA GLN A 358 -14.26 0.15 -58.26
C GLN A 358 -15.43 0.90 -58.91
N LYS A 359 -15.75 2.10 -58.41
CA LYS A 359 -16.82 2.95 -58.94
C LYS A 359 -16.37 3.88 -60.09
N GLY A 360 -15.15 3.73 -60.55
CA GLY A 360 -14.63 4.46 -61.73
C GLY A 360 -13.96 5.78 -61.37
N PHE A 361 -13.60 6.00 -60.11
CA PHE A 361 -12.76 7.15 -59.74
C PHE A 361 -11.28 6.76 -59.94
N ASP A 362 -10.82 6.76 -61.20
CA ASP A 362 -9.47 6.31 -61.55
C ASP A 362 -8.42 7.43 -61.54
N ASP A 363 -8.83 8.67 -61.36
CA ASP A 363 -7.91 9.82 -61.37
C ASP A 363 -7.31 10.09 -59.99
N PHE A 364 -6.08 9.59 -59.80
CA PHE A 364 -5.28 9.84 -58.60
C PHE A 364 -4.81 11.28 -58.42
N SER A 365 -5.06 12.16 -59.39
CA SER A 365 -4.82 13.60 -59.29
C SER A 365 -5.93 14.33 -58.54
N ASP A 366 -7.05 13.68 -58.25
CA ASP A 366 -8.14 14.27 -57.48
C ASP A 366 -7.69 14.59 -56.04
N ALA A 367 -8.05 15.77 -55.58
CA ALA A 367 -7.75 16.27 -54.22
C ALA A 367 -8.24 15.30 -53.13
N SER A 368 -9.30 14.53 -53.39
CA SER A 368 -9.86 13.54 -52.46
C SER A 368 -8.92 12.33 -52.23
N PHE A 369 -8.31 11.78 -53.29
CA PHE A 369 -7.34 10.71 -53.18
C PHE A 369 -6.06 11.15 -52.48
N ASN A 370 -5.58 12.34 -52.83
CA ASN A 370 -4.41 12.92 -52.15
C ASN A 370 -4.65 13.12 -50.67
N LYS A 371 -5.87 13.46 -50.26
CA LYS A 371 -6.25 13.59 -48.85
C LYS A 371 -6.29 12.23 -48.15
N ILE A 372 -6.81 11.17 -48.76
CA ILE A 372 -6.81 9.81 -48.22
C ILE A 372 -5.38 9.32 -48.02
N GLU A 373 -4.49 9.51 -48.98
CA GLU A 373 -3.08 9.12 -48.87
C GLU A 373 -2.36 9.94 -47.77
N SER A 374 -2.65 11.23 -47.64
CA SER A 374 -2.10 12.06 -46.56
C SER A 374 -2.54 11.56 -45.19
N LEU A 375 -3.82 11.23 -45.02
CA LEU A 375 -4.34 10.68 -43.77
C LEU A 375 -3.75 9.29 -43.43
N LYS A 376 -3.61 8.42 -44.45
CA LYS A 376 -2.95 7.12 -44.27
C LYS A 376 -1.52 7.30 -43.78
N LYS A 377 -0.76 8.23 -44.37
CA LYS A 377 0.61 8.53 -43.96
C LYS A 377 0.65 9.07 -42.54
N GLU A 378 -0.25 9.96 -42.15
CA GLU A 378 -0.36 10.50 -40.82
C GLU A 378 -0.63 9.38 -39.79
N PHE A 379 -1.60 8.49 -40.02
CA PHE A 379 -1.88 7.38 -39.14
C PHE A 379 -0.73 6.36 -39.08
N TYR A 380 0.01 6.17 -40.14
CA TYR A 380 1.20 5.33 -40.14
C TYR A 380 2.32 5.93 -39.27
N GLU A 381 2.53 7.25 -39.35
CA GLU A 381 3.50 7.96 -38.49
C GLU A 381 3.08 7.90 -37.03
N GLN A 382 1.79 8.01 -36.72
CA GLN A 382 1.26 7.87 -35.36
C GLN A 382 1.39 6.44 -34.84
N GLU A 383 1.07 5.44 -35.65
CA GLU A 383 1.28 4.01 -35.28
C GLU A 383 2.76 3.74 -34.98
N ARG A 384 3.65 4.23 -35.81
CA ARG A 384 5.09 4.11 -35.60
C ARG A 384 5.52 4.77 -34.27
N SER A 385 5.07 5.98 -34.00
CA SER A 385 5.35 6.67 -32.73
C SER A 385 4.87 5.88 -31.53
N LYS A 386 3.68 5.27 -31.58
CA LYS A 386 3.17 4.43 -30.50
C LYS A 386 3.99 3.15 -30.30
N ARG A 387 4.51 2.53 -31.36
CA ARG A 387 5.44 1.39 -31.24
C ARG A 387 6.76 1.81 -30.55
N GLU A 388 7.30 2.97 -30.92
CA GLU A 388 8.48 3.54 -30.27
C GLU A 388 8.22 3.82 -28.77
N ASN A 389 7.01 4.29 -28.43
CA ASN A 389 6.60 4.49 -27.04
C ASN A 389 6.51 3.17 -26.24
N LEU A 390 6.06 2.08 -26.87
CA LEU A 390 6.06 0.76 -26.22
C LEU A 390 7.47 0.26 -25.90
N GLU A 391 8.42 0.47 -26.81
CA GLU A 391 9.84 0.14 -26.58
C GLU A 391 10.42 0.99 -25.44
N LYS A 392 10.13 2.31 -25.44
CA LYS A 392 10.55 3.22 -24.35
C LYS A 392 9.98 2.79 -23.00
N LEU A 393 8.69 2.41 -22.93
CA LEU A 393 8.06 1.88 -21.72
C LEU A 393 8.86 0.70 -21.16
N ASN A 394 9.13 -0.30 -22.00
CA ASN A 394 9.88 -1.48 -21.58
C ASN A 394 11.29 -1.13 -21.07
N GLN A 395 11.95 -0.14 -21.67
CA GLN A 395 13.25 0.32 -21.21
C GLN A 395 13.16 0.99 -19.83
N VAL A 396 12.22 1.90 -19.61
CA VAL A 396 12.02 2.60 -18.33
C VAL A 396 11.65 1.63 -17.21
N ILE A 397 10.72 0.70 -17.47
CA ILE A 397 10.33 -0.32 -16.50
C ILE A 397 11.51 -1.24 -16.13
N ASN A 398 12.34 -1.62 -17.10
CA ASN A 398 13.55 -2.39 -16.80
C ASN A 398 14.59 -1.61 -15.99
N LEU A 399 14.68 -0.28 -16.16
CA LEU A 399 15.52 0.56 -15.32
C LEU A 399 15.00 0.59 -13.88
N PHE A 400 13.71 0.79 -13.68
CA PHE A 400 13.09 0.70 -12.35
C PHE A 400 13.35 -0.65 -11.69
N LYS A 401 13.11 -1.76 -12.39
CA LYS A 401 13.38 -3.10 -11.88
C LYS A 401 14.82 -3.24 -11.40
N LYS A 402 15.79 -2.85 -12.22
CA LYS A 402 17.21 -2.92 -11.86
C LYS A 402 17.55 -2.07 -10.63
N SER A 403 16.95 -0.88 -10.50
CA SER A 403 17.15 -0.03 -9.34
C SER A 403 16.54 -0.64 -8.07
N ILE A 404 15.37 -1.25 -8.17
CA ILE A 404 14.74 -2.02 -7.08
C ILE A 404 15.67 -3.17 -6.66
N ASP A 405 16.13 -4.01 -7.59
CA ASP A 405 17.04 -5.12 -7.29
C ASP A 405 18.31 -4.64 -6.54
N LYS A 406 18.83 -3.46 -6.90
CA LYS A 406 19.98 -2.85 -6.20
C LYS A 406 19.67 -2.37 -4.79
N VAL A 407 18.44 -1.84 -4.54
CA VAL A 407 18.04 -1.46 -3.17
C VAL A 407 18.10 -2.67 -2.25
N PHE A 408 17.68 -3.80 -2.76
CA PHE A 408 17.67 -5.03 -1.99
C PHE A 408 19.03 -5.75 -1.93
N ASP A 409 20.05 -5.26 -2.62
CA ASP A 409 21.38 -5.92 -2.74
C ASP A 409 21.25 -7.42 -3.05
N ARG A 410 20.26 -7.77 -3.86
CA ARG A 410 19.93 -9.12 -4.30
C ARG A 410 19.48 -9.10 -5.75
N VAL A 411 19.90 -10.12 -6.48
CA VAL A 411 19.19 -10.51 -7.70
C VAL A 411 17.93 -11.23 -7.26
N SER A 412 16.76 -10.73 -7.64
CA SER A 412 15.49 -11.40 -7.34
C SER A 412 15.51 -12.81 -7.90
N ALA A 413 15.10 -13.80 -7.09
CA ALA A 413 14.83 -15.16 -7.58
C ALA A 413 13.62 -15.21 -8.52
N PHE A 414 12.78 -14.18 -8.44
CA PHE A 414 11.65 -13.93 -9.31
C PHE A 414 12.15 -13.25 -10.59
N THR A 415 11.96 -13.86 -11.74
CA THR A 415 12.28 -13.25 -13.02
C THR A 415 11.04 -12.55 -13.56
N TRP A 416 11.23 -11.34 -14.09
CA TRP A 416 10.17 -10.57 -14.74
C TRP A 416 9.50 -11.35 -15.89
N GLU A 417 10.28 -12.14 -16.62
CA GLU A 417 9.78 -12.99 -17.67
C GLU A 417 8.83 -14.08 -17.12
N LYS A 418 9.19 -14.72 -16.02
CA LYS A 418 8.34 -15.71 -15.39
C LYS A 418 6.99 -15.15 -14.90
N TYR A 419 7.00 -13.92 -14.38
CA TYR A 419 5.77 -13.25 -13.98
C TYR A 419 4.89 -12.90 -15.19
N LYS A 420 5.50 -12.51 -16.33
CA LYS A 420 4.79 -12.29 -17.58
C LYS A 420 4.16 -13.57 -18.12
N GLU A 421 4.89 -14.68 -18.13
CA GLU A 421 4.38 -15.98 -18.61
C GLU A 421 3.16 -16.42 -17.79
N GLU A 422 3.18 -16.29 -16.46
CA GLU A 422 2.08 -16.68 -15.59
C GLU A 422 0.79 -15.83 -15.82
N ASN A 423 0.92 -14.55 -16.18
CA ASN A 423 -0.25 -13.70 -16.46
C ASN A 423 -0.70 -13.74 -17.93
N ASP A 424 0.22 -14.00 -18.86
CA ASP A 424 -0.13 -14.19 -20.29
C ASP A 424 -0.90 -15.51 -20.51
N ASP A 425 -0.66 -16.53 -19.67
CA ASP A 425 -1.43 -17.79 -19.70
C ASP A 425 -2.87 -17.59 -19.16
N GLU A 426 -3.08 -16.77 -18.13
CA GLU A 426 -4.41 -16.43 -17.63
C GLU A 426 -5.23 -15.59 -18.63
N GLU A 427 -4.60 -14.64 -19.37
CA GLU A 427 -5.29 -13.85 -20.40
C GLU A 427 -5.63 -14.70 -21.64
N ASN A 428 -4.84 -15.71 -21.99
CA ASN A 428 -5.11 -16.60 -23.11
C ASN A 428 -6.24 -17.59 -22.80
N ASP A 429 -6.37 -18.06 -21.57
CA ASP A 429 -7.48 -18.93 -21.15
C ASP A 429 -8.84 -18.22 -21.22
N ASP A 430 -8.89 -16.90 -20.94
CA ASP A 430 -10.09 -16.10 -21.09
C ASP A 430 -10.46 -15.80 -22.56
N GLU A 431 -9.48 -15.66 -23.46
CA GLU A 431 -9.72 -15.48 -24.89
C GLU A 431 -10.17 -16.79 -25.57
N GLU A 432 -9.62 -17.95 -25.19
CA GLU A 432 -10.06 -19.25 -25.74
C GLU A 432 -11.50 -19.60 -25.29
N ASN A 433 -11.90 -19.26 -24.08
CA ASN A 433 -13.26 -19.47 -23.61
C ASN A 433 -14.29 -18.56 -24.30
N ASN A 434 -13.90 -17.34 -24.72
CA ASN A 434 -14.77 -16.44 -25.47
C ASN A 434 -14.95 -16.88 -26.94
N ASP A 435 -13.94 -17.51 -27.56
CA ASP A 435 -14.03 -18.04 -28.92
C ASP A 435 -14.86 -19.30 -29.00
N GLU A 436 -14.89 -20.16 -27.96
CA GLU A 436 -15.77 -21.33 -27.89
C GLU A 436 -17.25 -20.94 -27.73
N GLU A 437 -17.60 -19.92 -26.94
CA GLU A 437 -18.98 -19.43 -26.84
C GLU A 437 -19.49 -18.83 -28.15
N ASN A 438 -18.63 -18.13 -28.92
CA ASN A 438 -19.04 -17.58 -30.23
C ASN A 438 -19.20 -18.66 -31.32
N ASN A 439 -18.49 -19.79 -31.23
CA ASN A 439 -18.64 -20.90 -32.18
C ASN A 439 -19.92 -21.71 -31.95
N ASP A 440 -20.40 -21.81 -30.73
CA ASP A 440 -21.65 -22.51 -30.44
C ASP A 440 -22.90 -21.72 -30.90
N GLU A 441 -22.85 -20.38 -30.99
CA GLU A 441 -23.95 -19.58 -31.54
C GLU A 441 -24.01 -19.66 -33.10
N GLU A 442 -22.88 -19.75 -33.81
CA GLU A 442 -22.91 -19.89 -35.26
C GLU A 442 -23.41 -21.27 -35.75
N ASN A 443 -23.23 -22.33 -34.93
CA ASN A 443 -23.73 -23.66 -35.30
C ASN A 443 -25.24 -23.85 -35.07
N ASN A 444 -25.90 -23.02 -34.29
CA ASN A 444 -27.34 -23.10 -34.07
C ASN A 444 -28.17 -22.40 -35.20
N ASP A 445 -27.59 -21.52 -35.97
CA ASP A 445 -28.28 -20.83 -37.07
C ASP A 445 -28.33 -21.63 -38.39
N GLU A 446 -27.45 -22.63 -38.57
CA GLU A 446 -27.48 -23.46 -39.80
C GLU A 446 -28.47 -24.62 -39.76
N GLU A 447 -28.99 -25.05 -38.63
CA GLU A 447 -30.01 -26.13 -38.55
C GLU A 447 -31.46 -25.68 -38.82
N ASN A 448 -31.74 -24.37 -38.93
CA ASN A 448 -33.08 -23.86 -39.15
C ASN A 448 -33.48 -23.55 -40.62
N TYR A 449 -32.65 -23.92 -41.61
CA TYR A 449 -32.96 -23.66 -43.03
C TYR A 449 -33.26 -24.90 -43.92
N GLN A 450 -33.55 -26.08 -43.32
CA GLN A 450 -33.86 -27.28 -44.07
C GLN A 450 -35.27 -27.87 -43.86
N GLU A 451 -36.26 -27.11 -43.43
CA GLU A 451 -37.66 -27.57 -43.48
C GLU A 451 -38.58 -26.47 -44.01
N PHE A 452 -38.54 -26.25 -45.34
CA PHE A 452 -39.71 -25.78 -46.12
C PHE A 452 -39.41 -25.98 -47.65
N GLU A 453 -39.69 -27.18 -48.12
CA GLU A 453 -40.33 -27.45 -49.40
C GLU A 453 -41.49 -28.41 -49.21
#